data_f0d4bbf56d75aa72df2753064f32cc4a
#
_entry.id   f0d4bbf56d75aa72df2753064f32cc4a
#
_cell.length_a   1.000
_cell.length_b   1.000
_cell.length_c   1.000
_cell.angle_alpha   90.00
_cell.angle_beta   90.00
_cell.angle_gamma   90.00
#
_symmetry.space_group_name_H-M   'P 1'
#
loop_
_entity.id
_entity.type
_entity.pdbx_description
1 polymer ?
#
loop_
_entity_poly.entity_id
_entity_poly.type
_entity_poly.pdbx_seq_one_letter_code
_entity_poly.pdbx_strand_id
1 'polypeptide(L)'
;MNYILGVLFILISIFLISNFLKKKRLKKLKASLNKNWGKEKKKEYYNFFVISKYFKNNSHQEKAYHIISEKSTIDFDIDEIFKFLDRTSSKIGQQYLYFKLKTIGTIKDVLSFDELTTVFQKDKELSISCQLELSKLNNNNSYYLEELINDKPLEKPRYLWLIKALTVAAIVSIILVFFYPLFGLLLILILTTNMVFHYKNKHSVTYYLNGVNQLSRALKVSKQLSRHPKIASHFKDMSFIKKVQSIQFKTAFIAFEKNISNEFLFAFWFVFEIIKILFNVEYLLFYSFLNSISKEKKSIEALFVFIGKIDTAISTASLKSGDL
;
A
#
# COMPACT_ATOMS: atom_id res chain seq x y z
N MET A 1 13.59 -17.72 -38.06
CA MET A 1 12.12 -17.66 -37.93
C MET A 1 11.60 -18.68 -36.91
N ASN A 2 12.08 -19.94 -36.95
CA ASN A 2 11.62 -21.01 -36.03
C ASN A 2 11.89 -20.75 -34.55
N TYR A 3 13.04 -20.15 -34.19
CA TYR A 3 13.35 -19.80 -32.79
C TYR A 3 12.43 -18.73 -32.20
N ILE A 4 12.05 -17.73 -33.00
CA ILE A 4 11.12 -16.67 -32.59
C ILE A 4 9.74 -17.25 -32.29
N LEU A 5 9.26 -18.15 -33.16
CA LEU A 5 7.99 -18.87 -32.99
C LEU A 5 8.01 -19.75 -31.75
N GLY A 6 9.14 -20.42 -31.45
CA GLY A 6 9.32 -21.22 -30.23
C GLY A 6 9.27 -20.38 -28.95
N VAL A 7 9.97 -19.23 -28.94
CA VAL A 7 9.94 -18.32 -27.79
C VAL A 7 8.52 -17.74 -27.58
N LEU A 8 7.84 -17.36 -28.67
CA LEU A 8 6.47 -16.83 -28.59
C LEU A 8 5.49 -17.88 -28.03
N PHE A 9 5.62 -19.14 -28.45
CA PHE A 9 4.82 -20.25 -27.95
C PHE A 9 5.04 -20.48 -26.43
N ILE A 10 6.31 -20.44 -25.97
CA ILE A 10 6.65 -20.56 -24.56
C ILE A 10 6.03 -19.41 -23.76
N LEU A 11 6.14 -18.16 -24.22
CA LEU A 11 5.56 -17.00 -23.55
C LEU A 11 4.04 -17.09 -23.45
N ILE A 12 3.36 -17.51 -24.53
CA ILE A 12 1.90 -17.72 -24.53
C ILE A 12 1.52 -18.83 -23.55
N SER A 13 2.27 -19.93 -23.52
CA SER A 13 2.02 -21.07 -22.62
C SER A 13 2.17 -20.64 -21.15
N ILE A 14 3.23 -19.89 -20.82
CA ILE A 14 3.45 -19.33 -19.48
C ILE A 14 2.29 -18.40 -19.08
N PHE A 15 1.85 -17.55 -20.01
CA PHE A 15 0.72 -16.63 -19.79
C PHE A 15 -0.59 -17.38 -19.52
N LEU A 16 -0.90 -18.42 -20.32
CA LEU A 16 -2.10 -19.25 -20.13
C LEU A 16 -2.07 -20.01 -18.80
N ILE A 17 -0.95 -20.63 -18.47
CA ILE A 17 -0.76 -21.36 -17.20
C ILE A 17 -0.91 -20.37 -16.02
N SER A 18 -0.27 -19.22 -16.08
CA SER A 18 -0.38 -18.17 -15.05
C SER A 18 -1.83 -17.74 -14.83
N ASN A 19 -2.58 -17.48 -15.92
CA ASN A 19 -3.99 -17.11 -15.83
C ASN A 19 -4.88 -18.24 -15.27
N PHE A 20 -4.61 -19.48 -15.64
CA PHE A 20 -5.31 -20.64 -15.11
C PHE A 20 -5.07 -20.80 -13.60
N LEU A 21 -3.81 -20.72 -13.16
CA LEU A 21 -3.44 -20.79 -11.75
C LEU A 21 -4.08 -19.64 -10.93
N LYS A 22 -4.10 -18.43 -11.50
CA LYS A 22 -4.76 -17.26 -10.90
C LYS A 22 -6.25 -17.48 -10.73
N LYS A 23 -6.95 -17.97 -11.74
CA LYS A 23 -8.38 -18.32 -11.66
C LYS A 23 -8.65 -19.40 -10.61
N LYS A 24 -7.82 -20.44 -10.56
CA LYS A 24 -7.92 -21.53 -9.56
C LYS A 24 -7.73 -20.99 -8.14
N ARG A 25 -6.74 -20.12 -7.91
CA ARG A 25 -6.52 -19.45 -6.62
C ARG A 25 -7.72 -18.60 -6.19
N LEU A 26 -8.27 -17.79 -7.10
CA LEU A 26 -9.45 -16.97 -6.81
C LEU A 26 -10.68 -17.81 -6.46
N LYS A 27 -10.91 -18.89 -7.20
CA LYS A 27 -12.02 -19.84 -6.90
C LYS A 27 -11.85 -20.49 -5.53
N LYS A 28 -10.63 -20.92 -5.18
CA LYS A 28 -10.30 -21.49 -3.87
C LYS A 28 -10.49 -20.47 -2.73
N LEU A 29 -10.06 -19.22 -2.95
CA LEU A 29 -10.22 -18.14 -1.98
C LEU A 29 -11.71 -17.82 -1.78
N LYS A 30 -12.50 -17.68 -2.87
CA LYS A 30 -13.95 -17.45 -2.78
C LYS A 30 -14.67 -18.55 -1.98
N ALA A 31 -14.31 -19.81 -2.23
CA ALA A 31 -14.87 -20.94 -1.49
C ALA A 31 -14.50 -20.89 0.00
N SER A 32 -13.26 -20.52 0.32
CA SER A 32 -12.80 -20.37 1.70
C SER A 32 -13.54 -19.23 2.42
N LEU A 33 -13.71 -18.06 1.78
CA LEU A 33 -14.43 -16.92 2.35
C LEU A 33 -15.89 -17.29 2.64
N ASN A 34 -16.55 -17.98 1.71
CA ASN A 34 -17.92 -18.47 1.91
C ASN A 34 -18.03 -19.44 3.09
N LYS A 35 -17.08 -20.38 3.22
CA LYS A 35 -17.07 -21.40 4.28
C LYS A 35 -16.79 -20.78 5.66
N ASN A 36 -16.00 -19.71 5.70
CA ASN A 36 -15.57 -19.06 6.95
C ASN A 36 -16.45 -17.86 7.33
N TRP A 37 -17.50 -17.53 6.56
CA TRP A 37 -18.43 -16.48 6.89
C TRP A 37 -19.13 -16.77 8.24
N GLY A 38 -19.15 -15.81 9.13
CA GLY A 38 -19.66 -15.93 10.50
C GLY A 38 -18.69 -16.56 11.50
N LYS A 39 -17.58 -17.15 11.04
CA LYS A 39 -16.63 -17.87 11.91
C LYS A 39 -15.46 -16.98 12.28
N GLU A 40 -14.84 -17.29 13.41
CA GLU A 40 -13.57 -16.69 13.79
C GLU A 40 -12.47 -16.99 12.77
N LYS A 41 -11.53 -16.04 12.61
CA LYS A 41 -10.31 -16.33 11.88
C LYS A 41 -9.52 -17.44 12.56
N LYS A 42 -8.95 -18.33 11.75
CA LYS A 42 -7.93 -19.25 12.26
C LYS A 42 -6.79 -18.43 12.86
N LYS A 43 -6.12 -18.98 13.89
CA LYS A 43 -5.00 -18.32 14.58
C LYS A 43 -4.04 -17.65 13.58
N GLU A 44 -4.02 -16.32 13.60
CA GLU A 44 -3.13 -15.46 12.83
C GLU A 44 -2.14 -14.82 13.80
N TYR A 45 -0.90 -14.58 13.33
CA TYR A 45 0.04 -13.79 14.12
C TYR A 45 -0.30 -12.31 13.99
N TYR A 46 -0.66 -11.68 15.11
CA TYR A 46 -0.99 -10.27 15.18
C TYR A 46 0.20 -9.46 15.69
N ASN A 47 0.70 -8.56 14.87
CA ASN A 47 1.74 -7.60 15.27
C ASN A 47 1.09 -6.28 15.67
N PHE A 48 0.73 -6.13 16.94
CA PHE A 48 0.06 -4.93 17.46
C PHE A 48 0.93 -3.67 17.35
N PHE A 49 2.25 -3.79 17.23
CA PHE A 49 3.12 -2.65 16.97
C PHE A 49 2.75 -1.94 15.65
N VAL A 50 2.47 -2.69 14.59
CA VAL A 50 2.08 -2.11 13.29
C VAL A 50 0.57 -1.91 13.16
N ILE A 51 -0.25 -2.75 13.81
CA ILE A 51 -1.71 -2.62 13.81
C ILE A 51 -2.12 -1.32 14.50
N SER A 52 -1.50 -0.96 15.63
CA SER A 52 -1.83 0.23 16.40
C SER A 52 -1.35 1.55 15.80
N LYS A 53 -0.53 1.54 14.74
CA LYS A 53 0.08 2.76 14.18
C LYS A 53 -0.94 3.81 13.74
N TYR A 54 -2.01 3.39 13.06
CA TYR A 54 -3.06 4.32 12.63
C TYR A 54 -3.76 4.98 13.83
N PHE A 55 -4.04 4.22 14.89
CA PHE A 55 -4.60 4.77 16.13
C PHE A 55 -3.63 5.73 16.82
N LYS A 56 -2.32 5.44 16.85
CA LYS A 56 -1.30 6.26 17.53
C LYS A 56 -1.05 7.61 16.86
N ASN A 57 -1.56 7.83 15.65
CA ASN A 57 -1.48 9.12 14.98
C ASN A 57 -2.46 10.11 15.63
N ASN A 58 -1.95 11.17 16.25
CA ASN A 58 -2.74 12.13 17.01
C ASN A 58 -3.84 12.80 16.19
N SER A 59 -3.60 13.14 14.92
CA SER A 59 -4.61 13.77 14.06
C SER A 59 -5.84 12.90 13.84
N HIS A 60 -5.67 11.57 13.90
CA HIS A 60 -6.79 10.65 13.79
C HIS A 60 -7.57 10.57 15.10
N GLN A 61 -6.88 10.65 16.24
CA GLN A 61 -7.51 10.66 17.55
C GLN A 61 -8.32 11.95 17.78
N GLU A 62 -7.85 13.10 17.33
CA GLU A 62 -8.54 14.39 17.46
C GLU A 62 -9.94 14.40 16.82
N LYS A 63 -10.20 13.51 15.87
CA LYS A 63 -11.52 13.36 15.23
C LYS A 63 -12.49 12.48 16.02
N ALA A 64 -12.04 11.82 17.08
CA ALA A 64 -12.88 10.96 17.91
C ALA A 64 -13.66 11.79 18.93
N TYR A 65 -14.93 11.40 19.19
CA TYR A 65 -15.72 11.97 20.29
C TYR A 65 -15.13 11.59 21.66
N HIS A 66 -14.69 10.34 21.78
CA HIS A 66 -14.03 9.82 22.98
C HIS A 66 -12.97 8.80 22.62
N ILE A 67 -11.90 8.75 23.40
CA ILE A 67 -10.79 7.80 23.27
C ILE A 67 -10.73 6.94 24.51
N ILE A 68 -10.71 5.63 24.32
CA ILE A 68 -10.53 4.67 25.42
C ILE A 68 -9.13 4.84 26.00
N SER A 69 -9.04 5.06 27.32
CA SER A 69 -7.78 5.27 28.03
C SER A 69 -6.87 4.04 27.94
N GLU A 70 -5.57 4.22 28.13
CA GLU A 70 -4.62 3.09 28.19
C GLU A 70 -4.95 2.14 29.34
N LYS A 71 -5.39 2.66 30.49
CA LYS A 71 -5.85 1.86 31.63
C LYS A 71 -7.03 0.97 31.24
N SER A 72 -8.09 1.55 30.64
CA SER A 72 -9.25 0.79 30.17
C SER A 72 -8.88 -0.20 29.07
N THR A 73 -7.89 0.13 28.22
CA THR A 73 -7.37 -0.78 27.19
C THR A 73 -6.80 -2.05 27.80
N ILE A 74 -6.07 -1.92 28.89
CA ILE A 74 -5.48 -3.05 29.65
C ILE A 74 -6.57 -3.79 30.42
N ASP A 75 -7.44 -3.06 31.15
CA ASP A 75 -8.47 -3.66 31.98
C ASP A 75 -9.46 -4.52 31.19
N PHE A 76 -9.77 -4.14 29.96
CA PHE A 76 -10.66 -4.87 29.05
C PHE A 76 -9.94 -5.82 28.10
N ASP A 77 -8.60 -5.90 28.14
CA ASP A 77 -7.80 -6.70 27.21
C ASP A 77 -8.22 -6.49 25.73
N ILE A 78 -8.17 -5.23 25.31
CA ILE A 78 -8.62 -4.83 23.97
C ILE A 78 -7.91 -5.62 22.85
N ASP A 79 -6.70 -6.09 23.08
CA ASP A 79 -5.94 -6.88 22.10
C ASP A 79 -6.57 -8.27 21.91
N GLU A 80 -7.07 -8.93 22.97
CA GLU A 80 -7.79 -10.20 22.84
C GLU A 80 -9.19 -9.98 22.23
N ILE A 81 -9.90 -8.91 22.64
CA ILE A 81 -11.16 -8.52 22.00
C ILE A 81 -10.95 -8.31 20.49
N PHE A 82 -9.86 -7.61 20.10
CA PHE A 82 -9.52 -7.42 18.68
C PHE A 82 -9.34 -8.75 17.95
N LYS A 83 -8.59 -9.69 18.52
CA LYS A 83 -8.38 -11.02 17.91
C LYS A 83 -9.70 -11.77 17.69
N PHE A 84 -10.59 -11.70 18.67
CA PHE A 84 -11.92 -12.29 18.56
C PHE A 84 -12.79 -11.63 17.49
N LEU A 85 -12.75 -10.30 17.37
CA LEU A 85 -13.58 -9.54 16.43
C LEU A 85 -13.01 -9.49 15.01
N ASP A 86 -11.70 -9.67 14.83
CA ASP A 86 -11.08 -9.49 13.52
C ASP A 86 -11.51 -10.57 12.51
N ARG A 87 -12.32 -10.14 11.56
CA ARG A 87 -12.70 -10.89 10.34
C ARG A 87 -12.36 -10.08 9.08
N THR A 88 -11.51 -9.05 9.22
CA THR A 88 -11.09 -8.21 8.10
C THR A 88 -10.30 -9.00 7.07
N SER A 89 -10.36 -8.58 5.83
CA SER A 89 -9.68 -9.23 4.70
C SER A 89 -8.40 -8.52 4.27
N SER A 90 -8.12 -7.34 4.85
CA SER A 90 -6.93 -6.53 4.54
C SER A 90 -6.21 -6.08 5.80
N LYS A 91 -4.90 -5.74 5.64
CA LYS A 91 -4.11 -5.17 6.74
C LYS A 91 -4.53 -3.72 7.07
N ILE A 92 -5.05 -2.99 6.09
CA ILE A 92 -5.66 -1.67 6.28
C ILE A 92 -6.93 -1.81 7.15
N GLY A 93 -7.76 -2.83 6.87
CA GLY A 93 -8.93 -3.14 7.69
C GLY A 93 -8.56 -3.45 9.13
N GLN A 94 -7.47 -4.20 9.39
CA GLN A 94 -6.98 -4.47 10.74
C GLN A 94 -6.60 -3.18 11.49
N GLN A 95 -5.86 -2.27 10.86
CA GLN A 95 -5.50 -0.98 11.47
C GLN A 95 -6.73 -0.12 11.77
N TYR A 96 -7.69 -0.10 10.84
CA TYR A 96 -8.93 0.67 11.02
C TYR A 96 -9.86 0.04 12.06
N LEU A 97 -9.98 -1.28 12.13
CA LEU A 97 -10.73 -1.99 13.18
C LEU A 97 -10.15 -1.68 14.57
N TYR A 98 -8.83 -1.75 14.72
CA TYR A 98 -8.17 -1.42 15.99
C TYR A 98 -8.44 0.04 16.41
N PHE A 99 -8.36 0.98 15.45
CA PHE A 99 -8.72 2.37 15.67
C PHE A 99 -10.20 2.50 16.13
N LYS A 100 -11.13 1.81 15.49
CA LYS A 100 -12.57 1.84 15.85
C LYS A 100 -12.85 1.23 17.22
N LEU A 101 -12.10 0.24 17.64
CA LEU A 101 -12.21 -0.34 18.99
C LEU A 101 -11.74 0.61 20.09
N LYS A 102 -10.73 1.43 19.78
CA LYS A 102 -10.17 2.39 20.74
C LYS A 102 -10.79 3.79 20.69
N THR A 103 -11.66 4.06 19.72
CA THR A 103 -12.27 5.38 19.52
C THR A 103 -13.77 5.29 19.38
N ILE A 104 -14.46 6.20 20.05
CA ILE A 104 -15.91 6.35 19.92
C ILE A 104 -16.16 7.55 19.00
N GLY A 105 -16.90 7.33 17.92
CA GLY A 105 -17.35 8.38 17.01
C GLY A 105 -18.65 9.05 17.51
N THR A 106 -19.12 10.02 16.74
CA THR A 106 -20.44 10.63 16.99
C THR A 106 -21.56 9.62 16.74
N ILE A 107 -22.75 9.84 17.31
CA ILE A 107 -23.95 9.01 17.08
C ILE A 107 -24.19 8.84 15.57
N LYS A 108 -24.00 9.91 14.79
CA LYS A 108 -24.15 9.91 13.32
C LYS A 108 -23.15 8.95 12.64
N ASP A 109 -21.91 8.91 13.13
CA ASP A 109 -20.89 8.01 12.60
C ASP A 109 -21.23 6.55 12.91
N VAL A 110 -21.76 6.29 14.10
CA VAL A 110 -22.21 4.94 14.51
C VAL A 110 -23.37 4.48 13.65
N LEU A 111 -24.41 5.31 13.48
CA LEU A 111 -25.56 4.99 12.64
C LEU A 111 -25.17 4.75 11.18
N SER A 112 -24.35 5.63 10.61
CA SER A 112 -23.82 5.47 9.23
C SER A 112 -22.98 4.20 9.06
N PHE A 113 -22.28 3.78 10.11
CA PHE A 113 -21.50 2.55 10.08
C PHE A 113 -22.43 1.31 10.19
N ASP A 114 -23.47 1.36 11.01
CA ASP A 114 -24.42 0.27 11.16
C ASP A 114 -25.27 0.08 9.89
N GLU A 115 -25.70 1.16 9.24
CA GLU A 115 -26.33 1.11 7.91
C GLU A 115 -25.48 0.37 6.89
N LEU A 116 -24.19 0.74 6.78
CA LEU A 116 -23.24 0.06 5.88
C LEU A 116 -23.05 -1.42 6.25
N THR A 117 -22.97 -1.73 7.55
CA THR A 117 -22.86 -3.10 8.05
C THR A 117 -24.11 -3.92 7.66
N THR A 118 -25.29 -3.33 7.77
CA THR A 118 -26.56 -3.96 7.40
C THR A 118 -26.63 -4.30 5.91
N VAL A 119 -26.07 -3.45 5.02
CA VAL A 119 -25.96 -3.76 3.59
C VAL A 119 -25.17 -5.04 3.37
N PHE A 120 -24.03 -5.20 4.05
CA PHE A 120 -23.18 -6.38 3.91
C PHE A 120 -23.79 -7.62 4.59
N GLN A 121 -24.55 -7.46 5.66
CA GLN A 121 -25.24 -8.55 6.31
C GLN A 121 -26.35 -9.12 5.43
N LYS A 122 -27.12 -8.24 4.75
CA LYS A 122 -28.22 -8.64 3.85
C LYS A 122 -27.72 -9.20 2.50
N ASP A 123 -26.54 -8.80 2.03
CA ASP A 123 -26.00 -9.19 0.73
C ASP A 123 -24.64 -9.88 0.87
N LYS A 124 -24.69 -11.18 1.21
CA LYS A 124 -23.50 -12.02 1.39
C LYS A 124 -22.65 -12.11 0.13
N GLU A 125 -23.26 -12.12 -1.07
CA GLU A 125 -22.50 -12.20 -2.32
C GLU A 125 -21.68 -10.94 -2.56
N LEU A 126 -22.27 -9.76 -2.30
CA LEU A 126 -21.56 -8.49 -2.33
C LEU A 126 -20.41 -8.52 -1.32
N SER A 127 -20.64 -8.99 -0.09
CA SER A 127 -19.62 -9.09 0.95
C SER A 127 -18.44 -9.94 0.52
N ILE A 128 -18.69 -11.13 -0.01
CA ILE A 128 -17.63 -12.03 -0.51
C ILE A 128 -16.89 -11.42 -1.71
N SER A 129 -17.59 -10.74 -2.61
CA SER A 129 -16.98 -10.03 -3.74
C SER A 129 -16.02 -8.93 -3.23
N CYS A 130 -16.46 -8.13 -2.26
CA CYS A 130 -15.63 -7.10 -1.65
C CYS A 130 -14.43 -7.70 -0.89
N GLN A 131 -14.62 -8.77 -0.14
CA GLN A 131 -13.52 -9.47 0.54
C GLN A 131 -12.46 -10.00 -0.44
N LEU A 132 -12.86 -10.48 -1.61
CA LEU A 132 -11.91 -10.89 -2.67
C LEU A 132 -11.06 -9.71 -3.16
N GLU A 133 -11.65 -8.53 -3.31
CA GLU A 133 -10.88 -7.33 -3.67
C GLU A 133 -9.97 -6.87 -2.54
N LEU A 134 -10.50 -6.82 -1.30
CA LEU A 134 -9.76 -6.42 -0.10
C LEU A 134 -8.58 -7.36 0.20
N SER A 135 -8.72 -8.66 -0.08
CA SER A 135 -7.66 -9.65 0.12
C SER A 135 -6.37 -9.37 -0.66
N LYS A 136 -6.43 -8.55 -1.72
CA LYS A 136 -5.26 -8.06 -2.45
C LYS A 136 -4.35 -7.16 -1.60
N LEU A 137 -4.90 -6.64 -0.49
CA LEU A 137 -4.22 -5.83 0.52
C LEU A 137 -3.89 -6.64 1.80
N ASN A 138 -4.01 -7.97 1.75
CA ASN A 138 -3.67 -8.86 2.88
C ASN A 138 -2.18 -9.29 2.83
N ASN A 139 -1.29 -8.33 2.72
CA ASN A 139 0.15 -8.56 2.85
C ASN A 139 0.73 -7.57 3.85
N ASN A 140 1.80 -7.95 4.54
CA ASN A 140 2.38 -7.13 5.61
C ASN A 140 2.85 -5.75 5.14
N ASN A 141 3.21 -5.61 3.87
CA ASN A 141 3.58 -4.31 3.32
C ASN A 141 2.38 -3.33 3.27
N SER A 142 1.14 -3.83 3.30
CA SER A 142 -0.04 -2.96 3.29
C SER A 142 -0.21 -2.14 4.57
N TYR A 143 0.42 -2.54 5.68
CA TYR A 143 0.50 -1.72 6.88
C TYR A 143 1.27 -0.41 6.67
N TYR A 144 2.21 -0.36 5.69
CA TYR A 144 3.00 0.84 5.43
C TYR A 144 2.23 1.96 4.71
N LEU A 145 1.00 1.70 4.26
CA LEU A 145 0.18 2.77 3.69
C LEU A 145 -0.11 3.88 4.72
N GLU A 146 -0.23 3.53 5.98
CA GLU A 146 -0.39 4.46 7.09
C GLU A 146 0.74 5.48 7.18
N GLU A 147 1.98 5.09 6.86
CA GLU A 147 3.14 5.99 6.90
C GLU A 147 3.02 7.21 5.96
N LEU A 148 2.23 7.08 4.89
CA LEU A 148 1.98 8.19 3.95
C LEU A 148 1.00 9.23 4.51
N ILE A 149 0.28 8.88 5.57
CA ILE A 149 -0.72 9.72 6.23
C ILE A 149 -0.32 10.09 7.66
N ASN A 150 0.84 9.63 8.13
CA ASN A 150 1.38 9.96 9.44
C ASN A 150 1.70 11.45 9.53
N ASP A 151 1.55 12.02 10.72
CA ASP A 151 1.77 13.45 10.99
C ASP A 151 3.25 13.86 10.99
N LYS A 152 4.15 12.90 11.02
CA LYS A 152 5.60 13.15 10.90
C LYS A 152 6.04 13.09 9.44
N PRO A 153 6.03 14.22 8.70
CA PRO A 153 6.47 14.23 7.32
C PRO A 153 7.98 13.89 7.28
N LEU A 154 8.36 13.13 6.27
CA LEU A 154 9.77 12.93 6.01
C LEU A 154 10.39 14.24 5.51
N GLU A 155 11.36 14.76 6.25
CA GLU A 155 12.04 16.00 5.88
C GLU A 155 12.97 15.76 4.68
N LYS A 156 13.04 16.76 3.80
CA LYS A 156 14.00 16.74 2.70
C LYS A 156 15.41 16.96 3.28
N PRO A 157 16.39 16.11 2.97
CA PRO A 157 17.72 16.29 3.48
C PRO A 157 18.34 17.58 2.92
N ARG A 158 19.08 18.28 3.75
CA ARG A 158 19.75 19.54 3.39
C ARG A 158 20.69 19.38 2.19
N TYR A 159 21.23 18.20 1.97
CA TYR A 159 22.16 17.89 0.86
C TYR A 159 21.49 17.46 -0.45
N LEU A 160 20.15 17.60 -0.58
CA LEU A 160 19.43 17.25 -1.82
C LEU A 160 19.94 18.04 -3.05
N TRP A 161 20.40 19.28 -2.85
CA TRP A 161 21.01 20.07 -3.91
C TRP A 161 22.30 19.44 -4.44
N LEU A 162 23.15 18.86 -3.56
CA LEU A 162 24.38 18.16 -3.94
C LEU A 162 24.07 16.93 -4.79
N ILE A 163 23.04 16.15 -4.44
CA ILE A 163 22.61 14.99 -5.23
C ILE A 163 22.19 15.41 -6.64
N LYS A 164 21.46 16.53 -6.76
CA LYS A 164 21.10 17.10 -8.07
C LYS A 164 22.34 17.55 -8.86
N ALA A 165 23.27 18.19 -8.20
CA ALA A 165 24.53 18.63 -8.82
C ALA A 165 25.35 17.44 -9.30
N LEU A 166 25.47 16.36 -8.52
CA LEU A 166 26.16 15.12 -8.91
C LEU A 166 25.49 14.45 -10.11
N THR A 167 24.15 14.47 -10.17
CA THR A 167 23.42 13.94 -11.32
C THR A 167 23.70 14.73 -12.59
N VAL A 168 23.71 16.05 -12.52
CA VAL A 168 24.08 16.92 -13.66
C VAL A 168 25.53 16.70 -14.06
N ALA A 169 26.44 16.62 -13.09
CA ALA A 169 27.85 16.34 -13.33
C ALA A 169 28.06 14.98 -14.01
N ALA A 170 27.31 13.96 -13.64
CA ALA A 170 27.35 12.64 -14.29
C ALA A 170 26.94 12.74 -15.77
N ILE A 171 25.84 13.45 -16.09
CA ILE A 171 25.37 13.65 -17.46
C ILE A 171 26.44 14.37 -18.30
N VAL A 172 26.99 15.46 -17.77
CA VAL A 172 28.04 16.26 -18.45
C VAL A 172 29.30 15.41 -18.66
N SER A 173 29.71 14.64 -17.65
CA SER A 173 30.91 13.78 -17.74
C SER A 173 30.76 12.66 -18.77
N ILE A 174 29.55 12.07 -18.92
CA ILE A 174 29.28 11.07 -19.97
C ILE A 174 29.48 11.69 -21.38
N ILE A 175 29.03 12.92 -21.57
CA ILE A 175 29.19 13.59 -22.86
C ILE A 175 30.69 13.92 -23.11
N LEU A 176 31.39 14.44 -22.09
CA LEU A 176 32.75 14.86 -22.20
C LEU A 176 33.78 13.72 -22.33
N VAL A 177 33.45 12.51 -21.85
CA VAL A 177 34.31 11.33 -21.94
C VAL A 177 34.65 10.97 -23.41
N PHE A 178 33.76 11.27 -24.36
CA PHE A 178 33.98 11.03 -25.78
C PHE A 178 35.05 11.94 -26.39
N PHE A 179 35.29 13.12 -25.79
CA PHE A 179 36.28 14.09 -26.21
C PHE A 179 37.56 14.04 -25.36
N TYR A 180 37.37 13.78 -24.08
CA TYR A 180 38.44 13.80 -23.07
C TYR A 180 38.33 12.57 -22.15
N PRO A 181 39.09 11.48 -22.40
CA PRO A 181 38.96 10.22 -21.62
C PRO A 181 39.16 10.39 -20.10
N LEU A 182 39.86 11.46 -19.68
CA LEU A 182 40.06 11.77 -18.26
C LEU A 182 38.77 11.96 -17.47
N PHE A 183 37.66 12.37 -18.14
CA PHE A 183 36.33 12.46 -17.52
C PHE A 183 35.78 11.10 -17.11
N GLY A 184 36.33 9.98 -17.59
CA GLY A 184 36.03 8.65 -17.12
C GLY A 184 36.37 8.45 -15.63
N LEU A 185 37.49 9.01 -15.17
CA LEU A 185 37.88 9.01 -13.75
C LEU A 185 36.86 9.79 -12.88
N LEU A 186 36.38 10.92 -13.41
CA LEU A 186 35.37 11.73 -12.74
C LEU A 186 34.05 10.97 -12.62
N LEU A 187 33.65 10.20 -13.65
CA LEU A 187 32.45 9.32 -13.57
C LEU A 187 32.58 8.25 -12.48
N ILE A 188 33.75 7.64 -12.34
CA ILE A 188 34.03 6.66 -11.28
C ILE A 188 33.91 7.34 -9.90
N LEU A 189 34.45 8.55 -9.75
CA LEU A 189 34.36 9.31 -8.51
C LEU A 189 32.91 9.70 -8.17
N ILE A 190 32.12 10.11 -9.17
CA ILE A 190 30.70 10.43 -9.01
C ILE A 190 29.92 9.15 -8.62
N LEU A 191 30.17 8.03 -9.29
CA LEU A 191 29.51 6.76 -9.00
C LEU A 191 29.76 6.29 -7.56
N THR A 192 31.04 6.34 -7.10
CA THR A 192 31.39 5.94 -5.73
C THR A 192 30.76 6.87 -4.69
N THR A 193 30.73 8.18 -4.96
CA THR A 193 30.08 9.17 -4.09
C THR A 193 28.57 8.92 -4.02
N ASN A 194 27.93 8.72 -5.16
CA ASN A 194 26.50 8.41 -5.24
C ASN A 194 26.15 7.10 -4.55
N MET A 195 27.02 6.09 -4.63
CA MET A 195 26.88 4.82 -3.94
C MET A 195 26.80 5.01 -2.41
N VAL A 196 27.65 5.88 -1.85
CA VAL A 196 27.61 6.23 -0.41
C VAL A 196 26.25 6.85 -0.05
N PHE A 197 25.76 7.82 -0.83
CA PHE A 197 24.44 8.42 -0.61
C PHE A 197 23.31 7.41 -0.76
N HIS A 198 23.37 6.55 -1.77
CA HIS A 198 22.37 5.51 -2.00
C HIS A 198 22.24 4.58 -0.79
N TYR A 199 23.34 4.03 -0.28
CA TYR A 199 23.31 3.11 0.86
C TYR A 199 22.95 3.79 2.17
N LYS A 200 23.43 5.00 2.43
CA LYS A 200 23.11 5.76 3.66
C LYS A 200 21.60 6.03 3.81
N ASN A 201 20.92 6.26 2.71
CA ASN A 201 19.51 6.64 2.72
C ASN A 201 18.56 5.50 2.36
N LYS A 202 19.08 4.35 1.94
CA LYS A 202 18.31 3.21 1.45
C LYS A 202 17.21 2.76 2.42
N HIS A 203 17.50 2.76 3.73
CA HIS A 203 16.54 2.30 4.73
C HIS A 203 15.29 3.21 4.80
N SER A 204 15.48 4.51 4.92
CA SER A 204 14.38 5.49 4.99
C SER A 204 13.58 5.55 3.70
N VAL A 205 14.27 5.54 2.55
CA VAL A 205 13.65 5.56 1.23
C VAL A 205 12.84 4.29 0.99
N THR A 206 13.39 3.11 1.25
CA THR A 206 12.72 1.80 1.06
C THR A 206 11.43 1.69 1.88
N TYR A 207 11.44 2.20 3.10
CA TYR A 207 10.28 2.18 3.97
C TYR A 207 9.09 2.93 3.36
N TYR A 208 9.34 4.16 2.90
CA TYR A 208 8.33 4.97 2.20
C TYR A 208 7.91 4.39 0.84
N LEU A 209 8.85 3.84 0.08
CA LEU A 209 8.57 3.21 -1.20
C LEU A 209 7.61 2.02 -1.05
N ASN A 210 7.69 1.28 0.06
CA ASN A 210 6.72 0.24 0.36
C ASN A 210 5.31 0.81 0.52
N GLY A 211 5.14 1.94 1.23
CA GLY A 211 3.87 2.65 1.34
C GLY A 211 3.33 3.11 -0.02
N VAL A 212 4.18 3.69 -0.86
CA VAL A 212 3.83 4.14 -2.22
C VAL A 212 3.35 2.99 -3.11
N ASN A 213 4.03 1.84 -3.07
CA ASN A 213 3.60 0.65 -3.81
C ASN A 213 2.22 0.16 -3.35
N GLN A 214 1.95 0.23 -2.04
CA GLN A 214 0.63 -0.14 -1.51
C GLN A 214 -0.44 0.88 -1.88
N LEU A 215 -0.09 2.17 -2.03
CA LEU A 215 -1.03 3.20 -2.49
C LEU A 215 -1.62 2.87 -3.86
N SER A 216 -0.80 2.41 -4.81
CA SER A 216 -1.26 1.96 -6.13
C SER A 216 -2.23 0.77 -6.05
N ARG A 217 -1.95 -0.18 -5.15
CA ARG A 217 -2.84 -1.34 -4.92
C ARG A 217 -4.15 -0.91 -4.25
N ALA A 218 -4.06 -0.08 -3.21
CA ALA A 218 -5.20 0.45 -2.49
C ALA A 218 -6.12 1.25 -3.43
N LEU A 219 -5.56 2.07 -4.32
CA LEU A 219 -6.32 2.80 -5.33
C LEU A 219 -7.08 1.86 -6.29
N LYS A 220 -6.44 0.78 -6.76
CA LYS A 220 -7.10 -0.23 -7.61
C LYS A 220 -8.26 -0.89 -6.89
N VAL A 221 -8.06 -1.28 -5.64
CA VAL A 221 -9.09 -1.89 -4.79
C VAL A 221 -10.24 -0.90 -4.57
N SER A 222 -9.94 0.35 -4.18
CA SER A 222 -10.97 1.38 -3.97
C SER A 222 -11.81 1.66 -5.22
N LYS A 223 -11.19 1.68 -6.41
CA LYS A 223 -11.91 1.81 -7.68
C LYS A 223 -12.87 0.65 -7.95
N GLN A 224 -12.51 -0.57 -7.56
CA GLN A 224 -13.41 -1.71 -7.74
C GLN A 224 -14.56 -1.66 -6.72
N LEU A 225 -14.27 -1.38 -5.46
CA LEU A 225 -15.29 -1.26 -4.42
C LEU A 225 -16.28 -0.12 -4.72
N SER A 226 -15.81 1.02 -5.24
CA SER A 226 -16.64 2.17 -5.56
C SER A 226 -17.58 1.97 -6.75
N ARG A 227 -17.39 0.91 -7.55
CA ARG A 227 -18.30 0.56 -8.66
C ARG A 227 -19.61 -0.05 -8.18
N HIS A 228 -19.68 -0.50 -6.94
CA HIS A 228 -20.91 -1.05 -6.38
C HIS A 228 -21.82 0.08 -5.87
N PRO A 229 -22.99 0.32 -6.49
CA PRO A 229 -23.86 1.45 -6.11
C PRO A 229 -24.28 1.42 -4.64
N LYS A 230 -24.54 0.22 -4.09
CA LYS A 230 -24.89 0.02 -2.68
C LYS A 230 -23.79 0.49 -1.72
N ILE A 231 -22.53 0.46 -2.14
CA ILE A 231 -21.41 0.97 -1.35
C ILE A 231 -21.25 2.45 -1.58
N ALA A 232 -21.27 2.87 -2.85
CA ALA A 232 -21.07 4.27 -3.25
C ALA A 232 -22.03 5.23 -2.55
N SER A 233 -23.30 4.83 -2.36
CA SER A 233 -24.34 5.65 -1.70
C SER A 233 -24.03 6.01 -0.24
N HIS A 234 -23.18 5.23 0.46
CA HIS A 234 -22.78 5.50 1.84
C HIS A 234 -21.59 6.48 1.97
N PHE A 235 -21.01 6.92 0.85
CA PHE A 235 -19.87 7.84 0.83
C PHE A 235 -20.20 9.11 0.04
N LYS A 236 -20.27 10.24 0.72
CA LYS A 236 -20.69 11.53 0.13
C LYS A 236 -19.69 12.08 -0.90
N ASP A 237 -18.40 11.86 -0.67
CA ASP A 237 -17.32 12.34 -1.54
C ASP A 237 -16.34 11.21 -1.86
N MET A 238 -16.19 10.96 -3.15
CA MET A 238 -15.22 10.01 -3.69
C MET A 238 -14.17 10.70 -4.59
N SER A 239 -14.09 12.03 -4.54
CA SER A 239 -13.12 12.81 -5.32
C SER A 239 -11.67 12.42 -5.00
N PHE A 240 -11.43 11.88 -3.79
CA PHE A 240 -10.12 11.36 -3.37
C PHE A 240 -9.55 10.31 -4.33
N ILE A 241 -10.41 9.49 -4.98
CA ILE A 241 -9.96 8.48 -5.94
C ILE A 241 -9.24 9.13 -7.14
N LYS A 242 -9.82 10.21 -7.70
CA LYS A 242 -9.20 10.95 -8.81
C LYS A 242 -7.92 11.68 -8.37
N LYS A 243 -7.92 12.30 -7.18
CA LYS A 243 -6.76 13.00 -6.63
C LYS A 243 -5.59 12.05 -6.36
N VAL A 244 -5.84 10.89 -5.75
CA VAL A 244 -4.80 9.87 -5.55
C VAL A 244 -4.33 9.27 -6.89
N GLN A 245 -5.21 9.15 -7.88
CA GLN A 245 -4.83 8.68 -9.22
C GLN A 245 -3.82 9.61 -9.90
N SER A 246 -3.91 10.92 -9.72
CA SER A 246 -2.96 11.88 -10.29
C SER A 246 -1.52 11.68 -9.74
N ILE A 247 -1.41 11.17 -8.51
CA ILE A 247 -0.10 10.83 -7.91
C ILE A 247 0.43 9.52 -8.49
N GLN A 248 -0.44 8.57 -8.84
CA GLN A 248 -0.06 7.23 -9.27
C GLN A 248 0.85 7.24 -10.51
N PHE A 249 0.66 8.14 -11.46
CA PHE A 249 1.51 8.24 -12.64
C PHE A 249 2.98 8.48 -12.28
N LYS A 250 3.23 9.27 -11.24
CA LYS A 250 4.58 9.53 -10.74
C LYS A 250 5.16 8.32 -9.99
N THR A 251 4.32 7.40 -9.46
CA THR A 251 4.74 6.21 -8.69
C THR A 251 4.92 4.96 -9.55
N ALA A 252 4.45 4.97 -10.79
CA ALA A 252 4.52 3.81 -11.68
C ALA A 252 5.96 3.32 -11.92
N PHE A 253 6.93 4.23 -12.01
CA PHE A 253 8.34 3.88 -12.20
C PHE A 253 8.91 3.10 -10.99
N ILE A 254 8.54 3.48 -9.78
CA ILE A 254 8.98 2.83 -8.53
C ILE A 254 8.38 1.42 -8.43
N ALA A 255 7.13 1.25 -8.88
CA ALA A 255 6.47 -0.05 -8.90
C ALA A 255 7.05 -1.00 -9.97
N PHE A 256 7.61 -0.47 -11.05
CA PHE A 256 8.23 -1.23 -12.14
C PHE A 256 9.47 -1.99 -11.66
N GLU A 257 10.27 -1.40 -10.82
CA GLU A 257 11.52 -1.99 -10.29
C GLU A 257 11.30 -3.32 -9.56
N LYS A 258 10.21 -3.42 -8.78
CA LYS A 258 9.90 -4.64 -8.00
C LYS A 258 9.47 -5.83 -8.86
N ASN A 259 9.11 -5.60 -10.12
CA ASN A 259 8.64 -6.65 -11.04
C ASN A 259 9.76 -7.25 -11.91
N ILE A 260 10.96 -6.67 -11.89
CA ILE A 260 12.11 -7.11 -12.72
C ILE A 260 12.92 -8.25 -12.03
N SER A 261 12.56 -8.71 -10.85
CA SER A 261 13.32 -9.69 -10.05
C SER A 261 13.30 -11.14 -10.59
N ASN A 262 13.10 -11.36 -11.88
CA ASN A 262 13.22 -12.67 -12.50
C ASN A 262 14.67 -12.93 -12.94
N GLU A 263 15.19 -14.11 -12.60
CA GLU A 263 16.57 -14.54 -12.76
C GLU A 263 17.17 -14.40 -14.17
N PHE A 264 16.34 -14.38 -15.21
CA PHE A 264 16.75 -14.18 -16.60
C PHE A 264 17.24 -12.76 -16.96
N LEU A 265 17.03 -11.80 -16.08
CA LEU A 265 17.33 -10.38 -16.30
C LEU A 265 18.48 -9.85 -15.44
N PHE A 266 19.26 -10.73 -14.80
CA PHE A 266 20.31 -10.34 -13.87
C PHE A 266 21.33 -9.33 -14.47
N ALA A 267 21.77 -9.56 -15.71
CA ALA A 267 22.70 -8.64 -16.39
C ALA A 267 22.04 -7.28 -16.67
N PHE A 268 20.79 -7.28 -17.13
CA PHE A 268 20.01 -6.05 -17.32
C PHE A 268 19.73 -5.35 -15.97
N TRP A 269 19.45 -6.13 -14.93
CA TRP A 269 19.26 -5.59 -13.58
C TRP A 269 20.52 -4.89 -13.07
N PHE A 270 21.71 -5.47 -13.27
CA PHE A 270 22.96 -4.86 -12.85
C PHE A 270 23.25 -3.53 -13.54
N VAL A 271 23.07 -3.49 -14.88
CA VAL A 271 23.22 -2.24 -15.64
C VAL A 271 22.19 -1.19 -15.19
N PHE A 272 20.96 -1.60 -14.98
CA PHE A 272 19.89 -0.72 -14.50
C PHE A 272 20.19 -0.19 -13.08
N GLU A 273 20.76 -1.01 -12.20
CA GLU A 273 21.19 -0.59 -10.86
C GLU A 273 22.30 0.44 -10.92
N ILE A 274 23.31 0.25 -11.77
CA ILE A 274 24.39 1.24 -12.00
C ILE A 274 23.80 2.57 -12.50
N ILE A 275 22.88 2.54 -13.46
CA ILE A 275 22.21 3.74 -13.96
C ILE A 275 21.43 4.45 -12.85
N LYS A 276 20.69 3.72 -12.04
CA LYS A 276 19.96 4.30 -10.90
C LYS A 276 20.88 5.01 -9.91
N ILE A 277 22.00 4.37 -9.56
CA ILE A 277 22.98 4.92 -8.64
C ILE A 277 23.68 6.14 -9.27
N LEU A 278 24.13 6.03 -10.50
CA LEU A 278 24.87 7.09 -11.19
C LEU A 278 24.06 8.38 -11.32
N PHE A 279 22.77 8.25 -11.64
CA PHE A 279 21.86 9.40 -11.81
C PHE A 279 20.99 9.67 -10.57
N ASN A 280 21.18 8.95 -9.46
CA ASN A 280 20.37 9.09 -8.25
C ASN A 280 18.85 9.02 -8.52
N VAL A 281 18.42 8.24 -9.51
CA VAL A 281 17.05 8.22 -10.04
C VAL A 281 16.04 7.94 -8.93
N GLU A 282 16.30 6.90 -8.13
CA GLU A 282 15.43 6.50 -7.02
C GLU A 282 15.25 7.62 -6.00
N TYR A 283 16.35 8.31 -5.68
CA TYR A 283 16.39 9.38 -4.71
C TYR A 283 15.65 10.64 -5.19
N LEU A 284 15.91 11.06 -6.43
CA LEU A 284 15.28 12.24 -7.03
C LEU A 284 13.76 12.01 -7.23
N LEU A 285 13.38 10.85 -7.70
CA LEU A 285 11.98 10.46 -7.79
C LEU A 285 11.32 10.47 -6.43
N PHE A 286 11.91 9.84 -5.43
CA PHE A 286 11.39 9.79 -4.08
C PHE A 286 11.07 11.21 -3.56
N TYR A 287 12.01 12.15 -3.60
CA TYR A 287 11.78 13.52 -3.11
C TYR A 287 10.82 14.34 -3.99
N SER A 288 10.73 14.04 -5.28
CA SER A 288 9.67 14.58 -6.13
C SER A 288 8.29 14.14 -5.67
N PHE A 289 8.19 12.89 -5.20
CA PHE A 289 6.95 12.33 -4.67
C PHE A 289 6.54 12.88 -3.33
N LEU A 290 7.46 13.09 -2.42
CA LEU A 290 7.15 13.61 -1.08
C LEU A 290 6.28 14.87 -1.15
N ASN A 291 6.57 15.77 -2.08
CA ASN A 291 5.74 16.95 -2.30
C ASN A 291 4.31 16.61 -2.75
N SER A 292 4.17 15.64 -3.63
CA SER A 292 2.84 15.24 -4.16
C SER A 292 2.03 14.50 -3.10
N ILE A 293 2.67 13.65 -2.32
CA ILE A 293 2.06 12.93 -1.19
C ILE A 293 1.63 13.93 -0.11
N SER A 294 2.49 14.86 0.28
CA SER A 294 2.18 15.87 1.30
C SER A 294 0.99 16.75 0.89
N LYS A 295 0.90 17.15 -0.38
CA LYS A 295 -0.23 17.93 -0.91
C LYS A 295 -1.56 17.16 -0.86
N GLU A 296 -1.51 15.86 -1.11
CA GLU A 296 -2.70 15.00 -1.20
C GLU A 296 -2.87 14.07 0.01
N LYS A 297 -2.21 14.37 1.13
CA LYS A 297 -2.28 13.58 2.38
C LYS A 297 -3.72 13.30 2.79
N LYS A 298 -4.60 14.33 2.77
CA LYS A 298 -6.03 14.19 3.10
C LYS A 298 -6.76 13.22 2.15
N SER A 299 -6.40 13.22 0.87
CA SER A 299 -7.00 12.31 -0.12
C SER A 299 -6.53 10.88 0.07
N ILE A 300 -5.26 10.68 0.46
CA ILE A 300 -4.71 9.36 0.80
C ILE A 300 -5.35 8.83 2.09
N GLU A 301 -5.54 9.69 3.09
CA GLU A 301 -6.27 9.36 4.31
C GLU A 301 -7.72 8.95 4.01
N ALA A 302 -8.44 9.71 3.18
CA ALA A 302 -9.80 9.38 2.77
C ALA A 302 -9.86 8.01 2.08
N LEU A 303 -8.87 7.67 1.24
CA LEU A 303 -8.75 6.36 0.61
C LEU A 303 -8.50 5.25 1.64
N PHE A 304 -7.64 5.48 2.64
CA PHE A 304 -7.39 4.55 3.73
C PHE A 304 -8.67 4.30 4.54
N VAL A 305 -9.37 5.37 4.95
CA VAL A 305 -10.62 5.30 5.69
C VAL A 305 -11.72 4.60 4.89
N PHE A 306 -11.83 4.87 3.59
CA PHE A 306 -12.78 4.20 2.70
C PHE A 306 -12.60 2.68 2.72
N ILE A 307 -11.37 2.20 2.51
CA ILE A 307 -11.04 0.77 2.55
C ILE A 307 -11.28 0.20 3.95
N GLY A 308 -10.77 0.87 4.98
CA GLY A 308 -10.87 0.43 6.36
C GLY A 308 -12.33 0.34 6.84
N LYS A 309 -13.15 1.35 6.53
CA LYS A 309 -14.58 1.38 6.89
C LYS A 309 -15.35 0.23 6.25
N ILE A 310 -15.11 -0.04 4.96
CA ILE A 310 -15.75 -1.15 4.24
C ILE A 310 -15.34 -2.50 4.83
N ASP A 311 -14.03 -2.73 5.00
CA ASP A 311 -13.52 -4.02 5.50
C ASP A 311 -13.98 -4.29 6.94
N THR A 312 -13.98 -3.26 7.78
CA THR A 312 -14.50 -3.37 9.16
C THR A 312 -16.01 -3.60 9.18
N ALA A 313 -16.77 -2.95 8.30
CA ALA A 313 -18.21 -3.18 8.21
C ALA A 313 -18.53 -4.62 7.76
N ILE A 314 -17.77 -5.17 6.81
CA ILE A 314 -17.89 -6.58 6.40
C ILE A 314 -17.50 -7.52 7.56
N SER A 315 -16.43 -7.19 8.28
CA SER A 315 -16.00 -7.94 9.48
C SER A 315 -17.11 -7.99 10.52
N THR A 316 -17.73 -6.85 10.81
CA THR A 316 -18.86 -6.74 11.75
C THR A 316 -20.11 -7.47 11.25
N ALA A 317 -20.42 -7.37 9.95
CA ALA A 317 -21.53 -8.12 9.34
C ALA A 317 -21.32 -9.64 9.44
N SER A 318 -20.09 -10.10 9.20
CA SER A 318 -19.73 -11.51 9.37
C SER A 318 -19.87 -11.96 10.82
N LEU A 319 -19.43 -11.12 11.79
CA LEU A 319 -19.61 -11.39 13.22
C LEU A 319 -21.09 -11.53 13.59
N LYS A 320 -21.93 -10.56 13.19
CA LYS A 320 -23.39 -10.56 13.44
C LYS A 320 -24.10 -11.75 12.78
N SER A 321 -23.52 -12.38 11.78
CA SER A 321 -24.08 -13.54 11.06
C SER A 321 -23.59 -14.88 11.60
N GLY A 322 -22.71 -14.89 12.58
CA GLY A 322 -22.22 -16.10 13.25
C GLY A 322 -23.11 -16.47 14.45
N ASP A 323 -23.06 -17.73 14.83
CA ASP A 323 -23.58 -18.18 16.13
C ASP A 323 -22.62 -17.64 17.21
N LEU A 324 -23.12 -16.69 18.03
CA LEU A 324 -22.43 -16.15 19.19
C LEU A 324 -22.62 -17.06 20.39
#